data_9523dce3512df086653ab3c49b996b14
#
_entry.id   9523dce3512df086653ab3c49b996b14
#
_cell.length_a   1.000
_cell.length_b   1.000
_cell.length_c   1.000
_cell.angle_alpha   90.00
_cell.angle_beta   90.00
_cell.angle_gamma   90.00
#
_symmetry.space_group_name_H-M   'P 1'
#
loop_
_entity.id
_entity.type
_entity.pdbx_description
1 polymer ?
#
loop_
_entity_poly.entity_id
_entity_poly.type
_entity_poly.pdbx_seq_one_letter_code
_entity_poly.pdbx_strand_id
1 'polypeptide(L)'
;MMRRLLLSIIFITTSASAQTVRVEQAPDTGFWQILVEDEPYYVNGAGGDTNLELLASLGGNTIRTWGADQLEPRVWPDGREMPLLDRAHELGLKVCAGYWVEHPSHGFDYDDPEAVETQLEEIRAVVNKWKDHPALLMWGVGNEVAGPDMPRVFLELNTISKEIKKLDPNHPTYTATAGIWPRHAALFREHCPDIDVLGVNAYAGLPAVPQELLRQGYDGPYLVTEYGPIGHWECAVTPWGAEIEQPSADKARTYAAFHHSAITNQPNRALGGLIFLWGQKQERTDTWYSMFLTSGEKTATVDELAKIWTGSYPDNRAPLVEGIDSKLFFATAKPGSTHSATVSVTDPENDDLTYEWIVRRESSDKQHGGAFENAPEDVPGAVRTSSSGETARITVPDQPGAYRLHVYVRDGKGGAGTANIPFQVTE
;
A
#
# COMPACT_ATOMS: atom_id res chain seq x y z
N MET A 1 23.33 66.04 14.88
CA MET A 1 24.14 65.07 14.09
C MET A 1 23.75 63.65 14.51
N MET A 2 22.73 63.09 13.86
CA MET A 2 22.25 61.71 14.18
C MET A 2 22.87 60.76 13.14
N ARG A 3 23.75 59.87 13.60
CA ARG A 3 24.29 58.75 12.80
C ARG A 3 23.23 57.66 12.71
N ARG A 4 22.72 57.40 11.52
CA ARG A 4 21.91 56.23 11.21
C ARG A 4 22.85 55.02 11.07
N LEU A 5 22.70 54.03 11.93
CA LEU A 5 23.29 52.69 11.76
C LEU A 5 22.44 51.95 10.73
N LEU A 6 23.03 51.62 9.59
CA LEU A 6 22.47 50.64 8.66
C LEU A 6 22.85 49.23 9.15
N LEU A 7 21.86 48.47 9.59
CA LEU A 7 22.02 47.05 9.85
C LEU A 7 21.86 46.32 8.50
N SER A 8 22.95 45.81 7.97
CA SER A 8 22.91 44.91 6.80
C SER A 8 22.54 43.52 7.30
N ILE A 9 21.33 43.07 6.95
CA ILE A 9 20.92 41.69 7.14
C ILE A 9 21.57 40.88 6.03
N ILE A 10 22.57 40.08 6.36
CA ILE A 10 23.14 39.07 5.48
C ILE A 10 22.19 37.89 5.47
N PHE A 11 21.44 37.68 4.40
CA PHE A 11 20.78 36.43 4.12
C PHE A 11 21.85 35.39 3.77
N ILE A 12 22.17 34.53 4.71
CA ILE A 12 22.92 33.32 4.42
C ILE A 12 21.93 32.36 3.73
N THR A 13 21.95 32.33 2.42
CA THR A 13 21.33 31.22 1.68
C THR A 13 22.19 29.99 1.90
N THR A 14 21.86 29.17 2.88
CA THR A 14 22.34 27.80 2.93
C THR A 14 21.78 27.09 1.71
N SER A 15 22.59 26.85 0.69
CA SER A 15 22.29 25.83 -0.31
C SER A 15 22.17 24.52 0.46
N ALA A 16 20.96 23.98 0.56
CA ALA A 16 20.76 22.62 1.06
C ALA A 16 21.59 21.73 0.12
N SER A 17 22.62 21.07 0.66
CA SER A 17 23.28 20.00 -0.06
C SER A 17 22.27 18.88 -0.24
N ALA A 18 22.33 18.20 -1.41
CA ALA A 18 21.51 17.00 -1.61
C ALA A 18 21.76 16.04 -0.44
N GLN A 19 20.70 15.48 0.10
CA GLN A 19 20.78 14.50 1.19
C GLN A 19 21.47 13.23 0.67
N THR A 20 22.32 12.62 1.47
CA THR A 20 22.98 11.35 1.11
C THR A 20 22.26 10.19 1.79
N VAL A 21 21.84 9.23 0.99
CA VAL A 21 21.24 7.97 1.44
C VAL A 21 22.08 6.80 0.96
N ARG A 22 22.41 5.87 1.85
CA ARG A 22 23.19 4.68 1.50
C ARG A 22 22.53 3.41 2.02
N VAL A 23 22.76 2.31 1.32
CA VAL A 23 22.40 0.95 1.75
C VAL A 23 23.70 0.18 1.89
N GLU A 24 24.02 -0.25 3.09
CA GLU A 24 25.27 -0.93 3.40
C GLU A 24 25.11 -1.92 4.55
N GLN A 25 26.14 -2.76 4.76
CA GLN A 25 26.18 -3.61 5.96
C GLN A 25 26.81 -2.85 7.12
N ALA A 26 26.14 -2.85 8.27
CA ALA A 26 26.67 -2.29 9.51
C ALA A 26 27.95 -3.02 9.92
N PRO A 27 29.05 -2.31 10.20
CA PRO A 27 30.36 -2.92 10.47
C PRO A 27 30.41 -3.83 11.70
N ASP A 28 29.55 -3.59 12.69
CA ASP A 28 29.50 -4.28 13.97
C ASP A 28 28.62 -5.54 13.95
N THR A 29 27.54 -5.53 13.17
CA THR A 29 26.57 -6.64 13.11
C THR A 29 26.61 -7.42 11.80
N GLY A 30 27.09 -6.80 10.71
CA GLY A 30 26.96 -7.31 9.34
C GLY A 30 25.53 -7.25 8.80
N PHE A 31 24.59 -6.59 9.51
CA PHE A 31 23.22 -6.44 9.08
C PHE A 31 23.10 -5.34 8.04
N TRP A 32 22.24 -5.54 7.05
CA TRP A 32 21.94 -4.51 6.09
C TRP A 32 21.12 -3.39 6.73
N GLN A 33 21.46 -2.14 6.39
CA GLN A 33 20.83 -0.92 6.89
C GLN A 33 20.72 0.14 5.82
N ILE A 34 19.75 1.03 5.98
CA ILE A 34 19.72 2.32 5.28
C ILE A 34 20.35 3.36 6.22
N LEU A 35 21.22 4.19 5.68
CA LEU A 35 21.74 5.38 6.36
C LEU A 35 21.25 6.63 5.62
N VAL A 36 20.67 7.55 6.37
CA VAL A 36 20.28 8.89 5.91
C VAL A 36 21.14 9.89 6.64
N GLU A 37 22.03 10.61 5.94
CA GLU A 37 23.00 11.54 6.56
C GLU A 37 23.82 10.85 7.68
N ASP A 38 24.27 9.61 7.42
CA ASP A 38 25.00 8.74 8.35
C ASP A 38 24.20 8.18 9.55
N GLU A 39 22.91 8.53 9.69
CA GLU A 39 22.03 8.02 10.75
C GLU A 39 21.22 6.80 10.25
N PRO A 40 21.12 5.74 11.07
CA PRO A 40 20.31 4.57 10.72
C PRO A 40 18.85 4.92 10.47
N TYR A 41 18.30 4.41 9.37
CA TYR A 41 16.92 4.61 8.97
C TYR A 41 16.25 3.28 8.68
N TYR A 42 15.07 3.06 9.26
CA TYR A 42 14.27 1.87 9.03
C TYR A 42 12.92 2.26 8.45
N VAL A 43 12.49 1.64 7.35
CA VAL A 43 11.28 2.03 6.65
C VAL A 43 10.04 1.52 7.38
N ASN A 44 9.32 2.44 7.99
CA ASN A 44 7.96 2.27 8.52
C ASN A 44 7.03 3.06 7.62
N GLY A 45 6.45 2.44 6.60
CA GLY A 45 5.82 3.26 5.59
C GLY A 45 4.61 2.65 4.90
N ALA A 46 4.13 3.41 3.91
CA ALA A 46 2.93 3.06 3.18
C ALA A 46 3.02 3.46 1.70
N GLY A 47 2.37 2.68 0.85
CA GLY A 47 2.05 3.08 -0.51
C GLY A 47 0.76 3.90 -0.51
N GLY A 48 0.79 5.03 -1.21
CA GLY A 48 -0.30 6.00 -1.24
C GLY A 48 0.09 7.34 -0.64
N ASP A 49 -0.81 8.31 -0.76
CA ASP A 49 -0.50 9.71 -0.53
C ASP A 49 -1.65 10.51 0.09
N THR A 50 -2.61 9.83 0.70
CA THR A 50 -3.71 10.43 1.46
C THR A 50 -3.40 10.43 2.96
N ASN A 51 -4.02 11.32 3.74
CA ASN A 51 -3.90 11.36 5.20
C ASN A 51 -2.44 11.31 5.71
N LEU A 52 -1.51 12.03 5.06
CA LEU A 52 -0.08 11.97 5.38
C LEU A 52 0.24 12.46 6.79
N GLU A 53 -0.52 13.45 7.29
CA GLU A 53 -0.42 13.94 8.66
C GLU A 53 -0.72 12.83 9.67
N LEU A 54 -1.73 12.01 9.40
CA LEU A 54 -2.06 10.88 10.25
C LEU A 54 -0.95 9.83 10.19
N LEU A 55 -0.42 9.52 8.99
CA LEU A 55 0.71 8.60 8.83
C LEU A 55 1.89 9.02 9.71
N ALA A 56 2.31 10.27 9.60
CA ALA A 56 3.43 10.81 10.38
C ALA A 56 3.14 10.79 11.90
N SER A 57 1.93 11.15 12.31
CA SER A 57 1.54 11.17 13.72
C SER A 57 1.48 9.77 14.36
N LEU A 58 1.28 8.73 13.58
CA LEU A 58 1.23 7.34 14.01
C LEU A 58 2.57 6.60 13.88
N GLY A 59 3.67 7.32 13.63
CA GLY A 59 5.01 6.76 13.58
C GLY A 59 5.44 6.24 12.20
N GLY A 60 4.62 6.44 11.18
CA GLY A 60 5.05 6.24 9.79
C GLY A 60 6.08 7.31 9.40
N ASN A 61 7.08 6.93 8.64
CA ASN A 61 8.19 7.80 8.24
C ASN A 61 8.44 7.84 6.73
N THR A 62 7.81 6.95 5.97
CA THR A 62 8.06 6.79 4.52
C THR A 62 6.77 6.60 3.75
N ILE A 63 6.69 7.22 2.58
CA ILE A 63 5.65 6.95 1.58
C ILE A 63 6.29 6.42 0.30
N ARG A 64 5.51 5.65 -0.47
CA ARG A 64 5.89 5.14 -1.77
C ARG A 64 4.94 5.64 -2.84
N THR A 65 5.51 6.06 -3.97
CA THR A 65 4.79 6.29 -5.22
C THR A 65 5.11 5.20 -6.24
N TRP A 66 4.27 5.03 -7.25
CA TRP A 66 4.49 4.08 -8.35
C TRP A 66 4.95 4.78 -9.62
N GLY A 67 4.53 6.02 -9.83
CA GLY A 67 4.84 6.83 -11.00
C GLY A 67 5.33 8.21 -10.64
N ALA A 68 6.04 8.84 -11.58
CA ALA A 68 6.58 10.19 -11.43
C ALA A 68 5.50 11.28 -11.45
N ASP A 69 4.36 11.02 -12.07
CA ASP A 69 3.18 11.88 -12.08
C ASP A 69 2.67 12.18 -10.66
N GLN A 70 2.81 11.22 -9.75
CA GLN A 70 2.44 11.38 -8.34
C GLN A 70 3.32 12.37 -7.57
N LEU A 71 4.50 12.71 -8.10
CA LEU A 71 5.41 13.70 -7.50
C LEU A 71 5.04 15.14 -7.85
N GLU A 72 4.24 15.34 -8.90
CA GLU A 72 3.89 16.65 -9.42
C GLU A 72 3.01 17.48 -8.46
N PRO A 73 3.01 18.82 -8.60
CA PRO A 73 2.19 19.69 -7.77
C PRO A 73 0.71 19.35 -7.86
N ARG A 74 0.04 19.37 -6.71
CA ARG A 74 -1.41 19.17 -6.60
C ARG A 74 -1.97 19.98 -5.43
N VAL A 75 -3.29 20.17 -5.43
CA VAL A 75 -4.00 20.82 -4.32
C VAL A 75 -4.23 19.82 -3.20
N TRP A 76 -3.74 20.12 -2.01
CA TRP A 76 -3.91 19.35 -0.79
C TRP A 76 -5.21 19.70 -0.07
N PRO A 77 -5.69 18.85 0.89
CA PRO A 77 -6.94 19.13 1.63
C PRO A 77 -6.94 20.45 2.39
N ASP A 78 -5.78 20.99 2.75
CA ASP A 78 -5.63 22.31 3.39
C ASP A 78 -5.69 23.47 2.40
N GLY A 79 -5.92 23.20 1.11
CA GLY A 79 -6.03 24.18 0.03
C GLY A 79 -4.71 24.67 -0.54
N ARG A 80 -3.57 24.22 -0.05
CA ARG A 80 -2.24 24.57 -0.60
C ARG A 80 -1.91 23.72 -1.81
N GLU A 81 -1.30 24.34 -2.81
CA GLU A 81 -0.78 23.64 -3.99
C GLU A 81 0.73 23.46 -3.84
N MET A 82 1.20 22.22 -3.83
CA MET A 82 2.61 21.88 -3.77
C MET A 82 2.89 20.46 -4.24
N PRO A 83 4.14 20.14 -4.63
CA PRO A 83 4.59 18.77 -4.92
C PRO A 83 4.45 17.84 -3.71
N LEU A 84 4.33 16.53 -3.98
CA LEU A 84 4.29 15.52 -2.94
C LEU A 84 5.55 15.54 -2.05
N LEU A 85 6.73 15.71 -2.66
CA LEU A 85 7.99 15.74 -1.94
C LEU A 85 8.06 16.90 -0.94
N ASP A 86 7.59 18.10 -1.32
CA ASP A 86 7.50 19.25 -0.40
C ASP A 86 6.57 18.95 0.78
N ARG A 87 5.40 18.34 0.50
CA ARG A 87 4.45 17.97 1.55
C ARG A 87 5.02 16.92 2.49
N ALA A 88 5.68 15.90 1.94
CA ALA A 88 6.34 14.87 2.73
C ALA A 88 7.45 15.47 3.62
N HIS A 89 8.25 16.39 3.07
CA HIS A 89 9.31 17.07 3.82
C HIS A 89 8.76 17.88 4.99
N GLU A 90 7.70 18.65 4.79
CA GLU A 90 7.03 19.41 5.87
C GLU A 90 6.56 18.51 7.02
N LEU A 91 6.16 17.27 6.71
CA LEU A 91 5.68 16.30 7.68
C LEU A 91 6.78 15.38 8.25
N GLY A 92 8.03 15.58 7.86
CA GLY A 92 9.15 14.74 8.27
C GLY A 92 9.16 13.35 7.64
N LEU A 93 8.39 13.15 6.56
CA LEU A 93 8.32 11.90 5.81
C LEU A 93 9.38 11.88 4.71
N LYS A 94 9.85 10.66 4.39
CA LYS A 94 10.67 10.38 3.21
C LYS A 94 9.84 9.74 2.11
N VAL A 95 10.36 9.78 0.88
CA VAL A 95 9.67 9.27 -0.29
C VAL A 95 10.54 8.25 -1.03
N CYS A 96 10.03 7.03 -1.17
CA CYS A 96 10.46 6.07 -2.16
C CYS A 96 9.79 6.46 -3.49
N ALA A 97 10.48 7.26 -4.29
CA ALA A 97 9.94 7.84 -5.52
C ALA A 97 9.97 6.81 -6.65
N GLY A 98 8.80 6.28 -7.03
CA GLY A 98 8.66 5.35 -8.13
C GLY A 98 8.72 6.03 -9.49
N TYR A 99 9.36 5.37 -10.44
CA TYR A 99 9.17 5.62 -11.86
C TYR A 99 8.45 4.43 -12.48
N TRP A 100 7.34 4.69 -13.19
CA TRP A 100 6.60 3.65 -13.90
C TRP A 100 7.40 3.23 -15.14
N VAL A 101 8.06 2.08 -15.03
CA VAL A 101 8.73 1.45 -16.17
C VAL A 101 7.71 0.65 -16.95
N GLU A 102 7.68 0.82 -18.26
CA GLU A 102 6.69 0.21 -19.13
C GLU A 102 6.74 -1.32 -19.13
N HIS A 103 5.57 -1.95 -19.15
CA HIS A 103 5.43 -3.39 -19.04
C HIS A 103 5.37 -4.09 -20.40
N PRO A 104 6.10 -5.20 -20.59
CA PRO A 104 5.92 -6.06 -21.77
C PRO A 104 4.49 -6.56 -21.93
N SER A 105 3.80 -6.84 -20.80
CA SER A 105 2.39 -7.25 -20.80
C SER A 105 1.42 -6.18 -21.30
N HIS A 106 1.85 -4.90 -21.29
CA HIS A 106 1.10 -3.78 -21.86
C HIS A 106 1.54 -3.43 -23.27
N GLY A 107 2.38 -4.28 -23.88
CA GLY A 107 2.80 -4.14 -25.26
C GLY A 107 4.09 -3.35 -25.48
N PHE A 108 4.85 -3.02 -24.42
CA PHE A 108 6.15 -2.38 -24.58
C PHE A 108 7.18 -3.37 -25.09
N ASP A 109 7.87 -2.99 -26.16
CA ASP A 109 8.90 -3.81 -26.79
C ASP A 109 10.30 -3.34 -26.38
N TYR A 110 10.95 -4.11 -25.53
CA TYR A 110 12.31 -3.84 -25.10
C TYR A 110 13.39 -4.10 -26.16
N ASP A 111 13.03 -4.66 -27.30
CA ASP A 111 13.92 -4.80 -28.46
C ASP A 111 13.79 -3.60 -29.44
N ASP A 112 12.88 -2.68 -29.19
CA ASP A 112 12.78 -1.39 -29.88
C ASP A 112 13.70 -0.34 -29.20
N PRO A 113 14.84 0.03 -29.82
CA PRO A 113 15.80 0.94 -29.22
C PRO A 113 15.27 2.39 -29.13
N GLU A 114 14.31 2.80 -29.97
CA GLU A 114 13.72 4.13 -29.92
C GLU A 114 12.76 4.26 -28.74
N ALA A 115 11.93 3.24 -28.50
CA ALA A 115 11.04 3.19 -27.36
C ALA A 115 11.83 3.17 -26.02
N VAL A 116 12.89 2.36 -25.95
CA VAL A 116 13.79 2.28 -24.78
C VAL A 116 14.48 3.61 -24.51
N GLU A 117 15.02 4.28 -25.55
CA GLU A 117 15.67 5.58 -25.35
C GLU A 117 14.68 6.67 -24.94
N THR A 118 13.47 6.68 -25.49
CA THR A 118 12.41 7.61 -25.08
C THR A 118 12.10 7.46 -23.59
N GLN A 119 11.94 6.23 -23.09
CA GLN A 119 11.74 5.96 -21.68
C GLN A 119 12.92 6.45 -20.82
N LEU A 120 14.16 6.26 -21.28
CA LEU A 120 15.36 6.75 -20.58
C LEU A 120 15.42 8.28 -20.54
N GLU A 121 15.01 8.98 -21.60
CA GLU A 121 14.94 10.46 -21.63
C GLU A 121 13.94 10.99 -20.59
N GLU A 122 12.78 10.36 -20.45
CA GLU A 122 11.79 10.71 -19.44
C GLU A 122 12.32 10.49 -18.03
N ILE A 123 12.99 9.35 -17.77
CA ILE A 123 13.64 9.06 -16.49
C ILE A 123 14.68 10.13 -16.14
N ARG A 124 15.55 10.51 -17.10
CA ARG A 124 16.54 11.57 -16.90
C ARG A 124 15.90 12.90 -16.50
N ALA A 125 14.77 13.25 -17.11
CA ALA A 125 14.06 14.45 -16.78
C ALA A 125 13.52 14.44 -15.34
N VAL A 126 12.91 13.32 -14.92
CA VAL A 126 12.39 13.13 -13.57
C VAL A 126 13.50 13.18 -12.52
N VAL A 127 14.58 12.43 -12.74
CA VAL A 127 15.72 12.38 -11.81
C VAL A 127 16.36 13.77 -11.67
N ASN A 128 16.62 14.46 -12.77
CA ASN A 128 17.21 15.82 -12.72
C ASN A 128 16.31 16.83 -12.00
N LYS A 129 14.99 16.65 -12.05
CA LYS A 129 14.04 17.53 -11.36
C LYS A 129 14.05 17.32 -9.85
N TRP A 130 14.17 16.08 -9.37
CA TRP A 130 13.89 15.75 -7.98
C TRP A 130 15.08 15.24 -7.14
N LYS A 131 16.23 14.90 -7.75
CA LYS A 131 17.38 14.29 -7.08
C LYS A 131 17.96 15.05 -5.89
N ASP A 132 17.79 16.38 -5.86
CA ASP A 132 18.32 17.21 -4.79
C ASP A 132 17.28 17.49 -3.69
N HIS A 133 16.10 16.84 -3.75
CA HIS A 133 15.03 17.11 -2.80
C HIS A 133 15.25 16.36 -1.47
N PRO A 134 15.18 17.06 -0.30
CA PRO A 134 15.53 16.46 1.01
C PRO A 134 14.56 15.36 1.49
N ALA A 135 13.38 15.23 0.91
CA ALA A 135 12.45 14.12 1.23
C ALA A 135 12.72 12.87 0.40
N LEU A 136 13.55 12.91 -0.64
CA LEU A 136 13.84 11.73 -1.44
C LEU A 136 14.63 10.71 -0.61
N LEU A 137 14.17 9.46 -0.56
CA LEU A 137 14.86 8.36 0.11
C LEU A 137 15.57 7.46 -0.90
N MET A 138 14.85 7.00 -1.92
CA MET A 138 15.38 6.13 -2.96
C MET A 138 14.50 6.16 -4.21
N TRP A 139 15.09 5.73 -5.34
CA TRP A 139 14.40 5.63 -6.62
C TRP A 139 13.85 4.24 -6.86
N GLY A 140 12.54 4.14 -7.15
CA GLY A 140 11.89 2.91 -7.57
C GLY A 140 11.96 2.74 -9.09
N VAL A 141 12.62 1.68 -9.54
CA VAL A 141 12.80 1.36 -10.96
C VAL A 141 11.75 0.33 -11.35
N GLY A 142 10.57 0.81 -11.69
CA GLY A 142 9.42 -0.03 -12.08
C GLY A 142 8.72 -0.72 -10.93
N ASN A 143 7.51 -1.18 -11.22
CA ASN A 143 6.67 -1.97 -10.33
C ASN A 143 6.19 -3.23 -11.05
N GLU A 144 6.59 -4.40 -10.57
CA GLU A 144 6.15 -5.72 -11.07
C GLU A 144 6.40 -5.95 -12.58
N VAL A 145 7.39 -5.26 -13.15
CA VAL A 145 7.67 -5.27 -14.59
C VAL A 145 8.17 -6.63 -15.07
N ALA A 146 9.07 -7.25 -14.28
CA ALA A 146 9.68 -8.53 -14.63
C ALA A 146 8.81 -9.69 -14.17
N GLY A 147 8.32 -10.47 -15.12
CA GLY A 147 7.69 -11.76 -14.86
C GLY A 147 8.71 -12.89 -14.69
N PRO A 148 8.21 -14.12 -14.45
CA PRO A 148 9.06 -15.31 -14.43
C PRO A 148 9.82 -15.48 -15.75
N ASP A 149 11.10 -15.86 -15.66
CA ASP A 149 11.94 -16.15 -16.82
C ASP A 149 12.08 -15.00 -17.85
N MET A 150 12.13 -13.74 -17.38
CA MET A 150 12.34 -12.55 -18.20
C MET A 150 13.72 -11.89 -17.96
N PRO A 151 14.85 -12.54 -18.25
CA PRO A 151 16.19 -11.98 -17.96
C PRO A 151 16.43 -10.66 -18.72
N ARG A 152 15.84 -10.48 -19.91
CA ARG A 152 15.93 -9.24 -20.69
C ARG A 152 15.38 -8.04 -19.91
N VAL A 153 14.24 -8.19 -19.25
CA VAL A 153 13.63 -7.12 -18.46
C VAL A 153 14.53 -6.75 -17.26
N PHE A 154 15.09 -7.73 -16.56
CA PHE A 154 16.05 -7.45 -15.48
C PHE A 154 17.29 -6.69 -15.97
N LEU A 155 17.82 -7.01 -17.15
CA LEU A 155 18.92 -6.27 -17.76
C LEU A 155 18.54 -4.80 -18.03
N GLU A 156 17.33 -4.55 -18.51
CA GLU A 156 16.85 -3.18 -18.76
C GLU A 156 16.62 -2.40 -17.46
N LEU A 157 16.01 -3.03 -16.44
CA LEU A 157 15.90 -2.42 -15.12
C LEU A 157 17.26 -2.02 -14.55
N ASN A 158 18.27 -2.87 -14.74
CA ASN A 158 19.65 -2.55 -14.37
C ASN A 158 20.25 -1.40 -15.19
N THR A 159 19.94 -1.33 -16.47
CA THR A 159 20.39 -0.23 -17.35
C THR A 159 19.79 1.10 -16.89
N ILE A 160 18.51 1.11 -16.54
CA ILE A 160 17.84 2.28 -15.95
C ILE A 160 18.49 2.68 -14.63
N SER A 161 18.75 1.72 -13.74
CA SER A 161 19.41 2.01 -12.47
C SER A 161 20.79 2.64 -12.65
N LYS A 162 21.59 2.13 -13.59
CA LYS A 162 22.90 2.75 -13.95
C LYS A 162 22.75 4.20 -14.40
N GLU A 163 21.73 4.48 -15.20
CA GLU A 163 21.50 5.84 -15.69
C GLU A 163 21.10 6.78 -14.55
N ILE A 164 20.22 6.31 -13.64
CA ILE A 164 19.84 7.05 -12.43
C ILE A 164 21.08 7.36 -11.58
N LYS A 165 21.93 6.36 -11.29
CA LYS A 165 23.13 6.52 -10.46
C LYS A 165 24.19 7.45 -11.06
N LYS A 166 24.25 7.62 -12.38
CA LYS A 166 25.10 8.63 -13.01
C LYS A 166 24.62 10.05 -12.74
N LEU A 167 23.30 10.25 -12.68
CA LEU A 167 22.66 11.55 -12.48
C LEU A 167 22.52 11.88 -11.00
N ASP A 168 22.29 10.88 -10.19
CA ASP A 168 22.06 10.95 -8.74
C ASP A 168 22.88 9.87 -8.01
N PRO A 169 24.13 10.14 -7.65
CA PRO A 169 24.93 9.23 -6.87
C PRO A 169 24.58 9.20 -5.37
N ASN A 170 23.67 10.05 -4.92
CA ASN A 170 23.34 10.24 -3.50
C ASN A 170 22.19 9.37 -3.02
N HIS A 171 21.39 8.80 -3.91
CA HIS A 171 20.24 7.99 -3.54
C HIS A 171 20.31 6.59 -4.14
N PRO A 172 19.99 5.56 -3.34
CA PRO A 172 19.93 4.18 -3.83
C PRO A 172 18.71 3.94 -4.73
N THR A 173 18.78 2.84 -5.47
CA THR A 173 17.71 2.35 -6.34
C THR A 173 17.14 1.05 -5.82
N TYR A 174 15.85 0.81 -6.07
CA TYR A 174 15.20 -0.48 -5.89
C TYR A 174 14.30 -0.81 -7.08
N THR A 175 13.97 -2.09 -7.28
CA THR A 175 12.89 -2.52 -8.16
C THR A 175 11.94 -3.44 -7.41
N ALA A 176 10.64 -3.35 -7.65
CA ALA A 176 9.63 -4.15 -6.98
C ALA A 176 9.19 -5.34 -7.85
N THR A 177 9.30 -6.56 -7.32
CA THR A 177 8.82 -7.79 -7.97
C THR A 177 7.45 -8.20 -7.43
N ALA A 178 6.59 -8.80 -8.29
CA ALA A 178 5.33 -9.40 -7.88
C ALA A 178 5.60 -10.74 -7.19
N GLY A 179 5.76 -10.73 -5.89
CA GLY A 179 6.20 -11.91 -5.13
C GLY A 179 7.61 -12.36 -5.49
N ILE A 180 7.96 -13.57 -5.07
CA ILE A 180 9.23 -14.21 -5.43
C ILE A 180 8.94 -15.52 -6.15
N TRP A 181 8.73 -15.42 -7.46
CA TRP A 181 8.59 -16.58 -8.35
C TRP A 181 9.90 -17.37 -8.43
N PRO A 182 9.87 -18.64 -8.81
CA PRO A 182 11.09 -19.40 -9.06
C PRO A 182 12.07 -18.63 -9.96
N ARG A 183 13.34 -18.53 -9.53
CA ARG A 183 14.44 -17.83 -10.19
C ARG A 183 14.41 -16.28 -10.13
N HIS A 184 13.36 -15.60 -9.64
CA HIS A 184 13.31 -14.13 -9.61
C HIS A 184 14.53 -13.54 -8.88
N ALA A 185 14.78 -13.98 -7.65
CA ALA A 185 15.91 -13.47 -6.86
C ALA A 185 17.27 -13.88 -7.46
N ALA A 186 17.33 -15.03 -8.11
CA ALA A 186 18.53 -15.46 -8.84
C ALA A 186 18.79 -14.59 -10.08
N LEU A 187 17.74 -14.30 -10.87
CA LEU A 187 17.82 -13.41 -12.04
C LEU A 187 18.17 -11.98 -11.63
N PHE A 188 17.56 -11.47 -10.54
CA PHE A 188 17.89 -10.18 -9.98
C PHE A 188 19.39 -10.10 -9.63
N ARG A 189 19.90 -11.07 -8.87
CA ARG A 189 21.30 -11.13 -8.49
C ARG A 189 22.24 -11.19 -9.71
N GLU A 190 21.85 -11.95 -10.75
CA GLU A 190 22.67 -12.16 -11.96
C GLU A 190 22.69 -10.93 -12.88
N HIS A 191 21.54 -10.26 -13.02
CA HIS A 191 21.33 -9.24 -14.04
C HIS A 191 21.17 -7.82 -13.52
N CYS A 192 20.98 -7.62 -12.20
CA CYS A 192 20.76 -6.31 -11.59
C CYS A 192 21.85 -5.90 -10.57
N PRO A 193 23.15 -6.01 -10.88
CA PRO A 193 24.21 -5.67 -9.92
C PRO A 193 24.26 -4.19 -9.53
N ASP A 194 23.62 -3.31 -10.29
CA ASP A 194 23.59 -1.87 -10.03
C ASP A 194 22.31 -1.40 -9.32
N ILE A 195 21.36 -2.29 -9.06
CA ILE A 195 20.20 -2.01 -8.20
C ILE A 195 20.55 -2.39 -6.76
N ASP A 196 20.38 -1.44 -5.84
CA ASP A 196 20.85 -1.60 -4.45
C ASP A 196 19.97 -2.49 -3.59
N VAL A 197 18.64 -2.48 -3.85
CA VAL A 197 17.65 -3.15 -3.01
C VAL A 197 16.66 -3.94 -3.87
N LEU A 198 16.42 -5.20 -3.50
CA LEU A 198 15.32 -5.97 -4.05
C LEU A 198 14.01 -5.60 -3.33
N GLY A 199 13.10 -4.96 -4.04
CA GLY A 199 11.73 -4.73 -3.58
C GLY A 199 10.85 -5.95 -3.82
N VAL A 200 9.95 -6.25 -2.88
CA VAL A 200 9.02 -7.38 -2.99
C VAL A 200 7.61 -6.93 -2.63
N ASN A 201 6.70 -7.06 -3.60
CA ASN A 201 5.26 -6.96 -3.35
C ASN A 201 4.74 -8.36 -3.03
N ALA A 202 4.21 -8.58 -1.85
CA ALA A 202 3.67 -9.88 -1.48
C ALA A 202 2.54 -9.76 -0.46
N TYR A 203 1.53 -10.60 -0.62
CA TYR A 203 0.34 -10.65 0.21
C TYR A 203 0.32 -11.95 1.03
N ALA A 204 -0.55 -12.93 0.77
CA ALA A 204 -0.55 -14.18 1.54
C ALA A 204 0.78 -14.95 1.46
N GLY A 205 1.54 -14.77 0.37
CA GLY A 205 2.88 -15.34 0.20
C GLY A 205 3.98 -14.68 1.02
N LEU A 206 3.74 -13.51 1.64
CA LEU A 206 4.77 -12.72 2.32
C LEU A 206 5.58 -13.47 3.39
N PRO A 207 4.96 -14.30 4.26
CA PRO A 207 5.71 -15.04 5.26
C PRO A 207 6.79 -16.00 4.71
N ALA A 208 6.65 -16.43 3.46
CA ALA A 208 7.61 -17.33 2.81
C ALA A 208 8.79 -16.58 2.15
N VAL A 209 8.65 -15.27 1.88
CA VAL A 209 9.64 -14.46 1.15
C VAL A 209 11.05 -14.59 1.71
N PRO A 210 11.32 -14.45 3.04
CA PRO A 210 12.68 -14.47 3.55
C PRO A 210 13.44 -15.77 3.25
N GLN A 211 12.74 -16.91 3.35
CA GLN A 211 13.33 -18.21 3.06
C GLN A 211 13.47 -18.46 1.55
N GLU A 212 12.50 -18.00 0.78
CA GLU A 212 12.51 -18.15 -0.68
C GLU A 212 13.67 -17.37 -1.31
N LEU A 213 13.94 -16.16 -0.83
CA LEU A 213 15.11 -15.38 -1.23
C LEU A 213 16.41 -16.16 -1.03
N LEU A 214 16.61 -16.73 0.17
CA LEU A 214 17.79 -17.55 0.49
C LEU A 214 17.86 -18.81 -0.36
N ARG A 215 16.73 -19.48 -0.58
CA ARG A 215 16.67 -20.68 -1.42
C ARG A 215 17.11 -20.40 -2.86
N GLN A 216 16.84 -19.20 -3.35
CA GLN A 216 17.28 -18.74 -4.67
C GLN A 216 18.71 -18.13 -4.67
N GLY A 217 19.42 -18.20 -3.53
CA GLY A 217 20.79 -17.72 -3.38
C GLY A 217 20.93 -16.20 -3.26
N TYR A 218 19.87 -15.50 -2.87
CA TYR A 218 19.91 -14.06 -2.58
C TYR A 218 19.96 -13.83 -1.08
N ASP A 219 21.07 -13.27 -0.61
CA ASP A 219 21.36 -12.92 0.78
C ASP A 219 21.51 -11.39 0.99
N GLY A 220 21.27 -10.60 -0.06
CA GLY A 220 21.29 -9.14 -0.04
C GLY A 220 20.11 -8.50 0.69
N PRO A 221 20.09 -7.16 0.75
CA PRO A 221 19.02 -6.40 1.38
C PRO A 221 17.72 -6.46 0.57
N TYR A 222 16.59 -6.50 1.27
CA TYR A 222 15.29 -6.37 0.62
C TYR A 222 14.38 -5.39 1.37
N LEU A 223 13.47 -4.78 0.63
CA LEU A 223 12.39 -3.95 1.14
C LEU A 223 11.06 -4.61 0.76
N VAL A 224 10.15 -4.78 1.71
CA VAL A 224 8.78 -5.17 1.38
C VAL A 224 8.07 -3.93 0.83
N THR A 225 7.95 -3.86 -0.50
CA THR A 225 7.46 -2.66 -1.20
C THR A 225 5.95 -2.58 -1.30
N GLU A 226 5.28 -3.72 -1.14
CA GLU A 226 3.84 -3.79 -0.90
C GLU A 226 3.53 -5.03 -0.06
N TYR A 227 2.65 -4.85 0.93
CA TYR A 227 1.99 -5.96 1.59
C TYR A 227 0.61 -5.54 2.09
N GLY A 228 -0.27 -6.51 2.18
CA GLY A 228 -1.68 -6.27 2.47
C GLY A 228 -2.34 -7.44 3.18
N PRO A 229 -3.68 -7.49 3.15
CA PRO A 229 -4.43 -8.66 3.58
C PRO A 229 -4.18 -9.82 2.60
N ILE A 230 -4.91 -10.92 2.74
CA ILE A 230 -4.92 -11.96 1.70
C ILE A 230 -5.43 -11.34 0.39
N GLY A 231 -4.66 -11.49 -0.68
CA GLY A 231 -5.03 -10.97 -2.01
C GLY A 231 -6.29 -11.66 -2.55
N HIS A 232 -7.10 -10.94 -3.31
CA HIS A 232 -8.32 -11.51 -3.89
C HIS A 232 -8.04 -12.69 -4.83
N TRP A 233 -6.82 -12.82 -5.33
CA TRP A 233 -6.34 -13.96 -6.14
C TRP A 233 -5.80 -15.13 -5.31
N GLU A 234 -5.66 -14.96 -3.98
CA GLU A 234 -5.12 -15.97 -3.05
C GLU A 234 -6.19 -16.49 -2.08
N CYS A 235 -7.37 -15.89 -2.06
CA CYS A 235 -8.45 -16.24 -1.15
C CYS A 235 -9.34 -17.38 -1.68
N ALA A 236 -10.19 -17.92 -0.81
CA ALA A 236 -11.25 -18.82 -1.21
C ALA A 236 -12.31 -18.08 -2.06
N VAL A 237 -12.93 -18.81 -3.00
CA VAL A 237 -13.99 -18.29 -3.86
C VAL A 237 -15.25 -19.14 -3.72
N THR A 238 -16.39 -18.51 -3.94
CA THR A 238 -17.67 -19.20 -4.00
C THR A 238 -17.82 -20.02 -5.28
N PRO A 239 -18.79 -20.97 -5.37
CA PRO A 239 -19.07 -21.71 -6.61
C PRO A 239 -19.43 -20.82 -7.81
N TRP A 240 -19.86 -19.58 -7.57
CA TRP A 240 -20.19 -18.59 -8.61
C TRP A 240 -19.09 -17.55 -8.84
N GLY A 241 -17.89 -17.77 -8.27
CA GLY A 241 -16.70 -16.97 -8.55
C GLY A 241 -16.58 -15.67 -7.76
N ALA A 242 -17.34 -15.47 -6.67
CA ALA A 242 -17.15 -14.34 -5.78
C ALA A 242 -16.03 -14.64 -4.76
N GLU A 243 -15.08 -13.75 -4.66
CA GLU A 243 -13.95 -13.84 -3.72
C GLU A 243 -14.43 -13.59 -2.28
N ILE A 244 -13.85 -14.31 -1.31
CA ILE A 244 -14.21 -14.18 0.11
C ILE A 244 -13.22 -13.26 0.81
N GLU A 245 -13.70 -12.08 1.16
CA GLU A 245 -12.93 -11.05 1.83
C GLU A 245 -12.85 -11.28 3.34
N GLN A 246 -11.69 -11.01 3.94
CA GLN A 246 -11.52 -11.02 5.40
C GLN A 246 -12.29 -9.85 6.05
N PRO A 247 -12.93 -10.03 7.22
CA PRO A 247 -13.40 -8.92 8.04
C PRO A 247 -12.25 -8.02 8.48
N SER A 248 -12.54 -6.76 8.80
CA SER A 248 -11.49 -5.77 9.12
C SER A 248 -10.62 -6.15 10.31
N ALA A 249 -11.15 -6.85 11.32
CA ALA A 249 -10.36 -7.36 12.45
C ALA A 249 -9.37 -8.44 12.00
N ASP A 250 -9.77 -9.35 11.10
CA ASP A 250 -8.87 -10.36 10.54
C ASP A 250 -7.79 -9.74 9.66
N LYS A 251 -8.13 -8.73 8.86
CA LYS A 251 -7.15 -7.99 8.07
C LYS A 251 -6.09 -7.37 8.97
N ALA A 252 -6.47 -6.69 10.04
CA ALA A 252 -5.55 -6.07 10.99
C ALA A 252 -4.57 -7.11 11.58
N ARG A 253 -5.08 -8.28 11.98
CA ARG A 253 -4.25 -9.41 12.46
C ARG A 253 -3.31 -9.93 11.38
N THR A 254 -3.79 -10.04 10.14
CA THR A 254 -2.99 -10.49 9.00
C THR A 254 -1.84 -9.55 8.70
N TYR A 255 -2.09 -8.24 8.64
CA TYR A 255 -1.04 -7.23 8.46
C TYR A 255 0.04 -7.32 9.53
N ALA A 256 -0.36 -7.40 10.81
CA ALA A 256 0.58 -7.54 11.92
C ALA A 256 1.42 -8.83 11.82
N ALA A 257 0.79 -9.96 11.56
CA ALA A 257 1.47 -11.25 11.44
C ALA A 257 2.46 -11.26 10.25
N PHE A 258 2.07 -10.71 9.12
CA PHE A 258 2.91 -10.63 7.93
C PHE A 258 4.10 -9.69 8.15
N HIS A 259 3.85 -8.52 8.74
CA HIS A 259 4.92 -7.59 9.12
C HIS A 259 5.95 -8.25 10.03
N HIS A 260 5.50 -8.91 11.09
CA HIS A 260 6.41 -9.59 12.00
C HIS A 260 7.21 -10.71 11.32
N SER A 261 6.59 -11.53 10.48
CA SER A 261 7.25 -12.69 9.87
C SER A 261 8.34 -12.30 8.86
N ALA A 262 8.08 -11.32 8.01
CA ALA A 262 8.93 -11.00 6.88
C ALA A 262 9.74 -9.70 7.05
N ILE A 263 9.43 -8.88 8.05
CA ILE A 263 10.07 -7.58 8.26
C ILE A 263 10.76 -7.57 9.64
N THR A 264 10.01 -7.48 10.72
CA THR A 264 10.58 -7.32 12.08
C THR A 264 11.49 -8.49 12.49
N ASN A 265 11.11 -9.73 12.16
CA ASN A 265 11.89 -10.92 12.52
C ASN A 265 13.07 -11.21 11.56
N GLN A 266 13.35 -10.28 10.63
CA GLN A 266 14.43 -10.39 9.65
C GLN A 266 15.41 -9.20 9.72
N PRO A 267 15.91 -8.82 10.90
CA PRO A 267 16.68 -7.57 11.10
C PRO A 267 18.00 -7.55 10.34
N ASN A 268 18.49 -8.71 9.89
CA ASN A 268 19.74 -8.82 9.16
C ASN A 268 19.65 -8.40 7.69
N ARG A 269 18.45 -8.37 7.09
CA ARG A 269 18.28 -8.11 5.66
C ARG A 269 17.09 -7.25 5.30
N ALA A 270 16.00 -7.28 6.10
CA ALA A 270 14.80 -6.48 5.83
C ALA A 270 15.06 -5.01 6.21
N LEU A 271 14.91 -4.13 5.24
CA LEU A 271 15.09 -2.67 5.42
C LEU A 271 13.80 -1.98 5.91
N GLY A 272 12.73 -2.74 6.11
CA GLY A 272 11.41 -2.28 6.50
C GLY A 272 10.33 -2.68 5.53
N GLY A 273 9.18 -2.00 5.59
CA GLY A 273 8.05 -2.28 4.71
C GLY A 273 7.13 -1.10 4.45
N LEU A 274 6.47 -1.19 3.29
CA LEU A 274 5.50 -0.24 2.79
C LEU A 274 4.17 -0.96 2.59
N ILE A 275 3.17 -0.58 3.35
CA ILE A 275 1.86 -1.23 3.31
C ILE A 275 1.06 -0.82 2.08
N PHE A 276 0.18 -1.69 1.60
CA PHE A 276 -0.78 -1.41 0.55
C PHE A 276 -2.22 -1.56 1.08
N LEU A 277 -3.09 -0.56 1.12
CA LEU A 277 -2.94 0.77 0.57
C LEU A 277 -3.27 1.81 1.65
N TRP A 278 -2.43 2.82 1.84
CA TRP A 278 -2.73 3.99 2.69
C TRP A 278 -3.67 4.94 1.94
N GLY A 279 -4.93 4.54 1.90
CA GLY A 279 -5.95 5.21 1.11
C GLY A 279 -7.24 4.41 1.07
N GLN A 280 -8.06 4.76 0.09
CA GLN A 280 -9.30 4.08 -0.25
C GLN A 280 -9.26 3.68 -1.73
N LYS A 281 -9.68 2.47 -2.05
CA LYS A 281 -9.71 1.96 -3.41
C LYS A 281 -10.84 0.96 -3.59
N GLN A 282 -11.55 1.06 -4.71
CA GLN A 282 -12.42 0.00 -5.20
C GLN A 282 -11.55 -1.04 -5.93
N GLU A 283 -11.47 -2.23 -5.35
CA GLU A 283 -10.87 -3.41 -5.99
C GLU A 283 -11.56 -4.67 -5.45
N ARG A 284 -12.40 -5.31 -6.23
CA ARG A 284 -13.42 -6.30 -5.84
C ARG A 284 -14.49 -5.70 -4.92
N THR A 285 -14.06 -5.11 -3.81
CA THR A 285 -14.89 -4.32 -2.89
C THR A 285 -14.22 -2.98 -2.60
N ASP A 286 -14.95 -2.05 -2.03
CA ASP A 286 -14.42 -0.78 -1.55
C ASP A 286 -13.60 -0.91 -0.25
N THR A 287 -13.57 -2.10 0.35
CA THR A 287 -12.91 -2.36 1.64
C THR A 287 -11.72 -3.33 1.55
N TRP A 288 -11.47 -3.98 0.39
CA TRP A 288 -10.45 -5.05 0.32
C TRP A 288 -9.07 -4.62 0.80
N TYR A 289 -8.52 -3.55 0.17
CA TYR A 289 -7.20 -3.01 0.51
C TYR A 289 -7.27 -1.67 1.22
N SER A 290 -8.47 -1.10 1.36
CA SER A 290 -8.67 0.24 1.91
C SER A 290 -8.40 0.26 3.40
N MET A 291 -7.53 1.17 3.84
CA MET A 291 -7.31 1.44 5.26
C MET A 291 -8.24 2.50 5.80
N PHE A 292 -8.90 3.22 4.90
CA PHE A 292 -9.87 4.25 5.22
C PHE A 292 -11.17 3.99 4.46
N LEU A 293 -12.30 4.27 5.07
CA LEU A 293 -13.57 4.33 4.36
C LEU A 293 -13.61 5.57 3.45
N THR A 294 -14.50 5.56 2.47
CA THR A 294 -14.73 6.73 1.61
C THR A 294 -15.14 7.97 2.43
N SER A 295 -15.76 7.77 3.58
CA SER A 295 -16.12 8.82 4.54
C SER A 295 -14.96 9.29 5.42
N GLY A 296 -13.80 8.64 5.36
CA GLY A 296 -12.56 9.07 5.99
C GLY A 296 -12.15 8.33 7.27
N GLU A 297 -13.01 7.49 7.84
CA GLU A 297 -12.68 6.74 9.06
C GLU A 297 -11.60 5.70 8.80
N LYS A 298 -10.64 5.58 9.73
CA LYS A 298 -9.59 4.56 9.71
C LYS A 298 -10.13 3.19 10.15
N THR A 299 -9.52 2.13 9.64
CA THR A 299 -9.80 0.76 10.10
C THR A 299 -8.78 0.29 11.14
N ALA A 300 -9.07 -0.83 11.81
CA ALA A 300 -8.20 -1.44 12.83
C ALA A 300 -6.78 -1.76 12.31
N THR A 301 -6.59 -1.89 11.01
CA THR A 301 -5.27 -2.07 10.41
C THR A 301 -4.34 -0.89 10.70
N VAL A 302 -4.87 0.34 10.64
CA VAL A 302 -4.10 1.56 10.96
C VAL A 302 -3.63 1.54 12.41
N ASP A 303 -4.46 1.05 13.33
CA ASP A 303 -4.12 0.97 14.75
C ASP A 303 -3.03 -0.08 15.02
N GLU A 304 -3.10 -1.24 14.36
CA GLU A 304 -2.06 -2.26 14.45
C GLU A 304 -0.72 -1.76 13.91
N LEU A 305 -0.73 -1.00 12.82
CA LEU A 305 0.49 -0.39 12.27
C LEU A 305 1.09 0.65 13.23
N ALA A 306 0.25 1.51 13.80
CA ALA A 306 0.70 2.45 14.81
C ALA A 306 1.40 1.75 15.99
N LYS A 307 0.81 0.64 16.47
CA LYS A 307 1.43 -0.17 17.52
C LYS A 307 2.75 -0.81 17.09
N ILE A 308 2.84 -1.29 15.86
CA ILE A 308 4.07 -1.86 15.31
C ILE A 308 5.17 -0.81 15.26
N TRP A 309 4.86 0.38 14.79
CA TRP A 309 5.85 1.45 14.57
C TRP A 309 6.25 2.19 15.85
N THR A 310 5.32 2.36 16.81
CA THR A 310 5.54 3.15 18.02
C THR A 310 5.61 2.32 19.29
N GLY A 311 5.20 1.06 19.26
CA GLY A 311 5.04 0.20 20.44
C GLY A 311 3.71 0.37 21.18
N SER A 312 2.84 1.31 20.78
CA SER A 312 1.58 1.63 21.45
C SER A 312 0.44 1.81 20.47
N TYR A 313 -0.77 1.42 20.89
CA TYR A 313 -1.97 1.80 20.14
C TYR A 313 -2.27 3.30 20.29
N PRO A 314 -2.96 3.91 19.31
CA PRO A 314 -3.52 5.25 19.49
C PRO A 314 -4.62 5.26 20.56
N ASP A 315 -4.93 6.46 21.10
CA ASP A 315 -5.91 6.63 22.19
C ASP A 315 -7.31 6.15 21.79
N ASN A 316 -7.71 6.33 20.55
CA ASN A 316 -8.94 5.78 19.99
C ASN A 316 -8.61 4.74 18.91
N ARG A 317 -9.11 3.53 19.08
CA ARG A 317 -8.98 2.42 18.14
C ARG A 317 -10.28 2.21 17.38
N ALA A 318 -10.17 1.75 16.14
CA ALA A 318 -11.33 1.40 15.35
C ALA A 318 -12.05 0.15 15.91
N PRO A 319 -13.38 0.06 15.74
CA PRO A 319 -14.15 -1.12 16.09
C PRO A 319 -13.62 -2.39 15.43
N LEU A 320 -13.50 -3.47 16.17
CA LEU A 320 -13.04 -4.77 15.71
C LEU A 320 -14.25 -5.59 15.22
N VAL A 321 -14.51 -5.51 13.92
CA VAL A 321 -15.56 -6.32 13.27
C VAL A 321 -15.00 -7.67 12.89
N GLU A 322 -15.51 -8.73 13.55
CA GLU A 322 -15.07 -10.12 13.38
C GLU A 322 -15.82 -10.85 12.26
N GLY A 323 -16.99 -10.35 11.84
CA GLY A 323 -17.74 -10.94 10.75
C GLY A 323 -19.25 -10.73 10.83
N ILE A 324 -19.95 -11.35 9.88
CA ILE A 324 -21.41 -11.36 9.78
C ILE A 324 -21.91 -12.81 9.96
N ASP A 325 -22.73 -13.04 10.97
CA ASP A 325 -23.49 -14.29 11.10
C ASP A 325 -24.81 -14.18 10.33
N SER A 326 -24.93 -14.97 9.27
CA SER A 326 -26.13 -15.05 8.43
C SER A 326 -26.14 -16.34 7.63
N LYS A 327 -27.35 -16.89 7.44
CA LYS A 327 -27.58 -18.02 6.52
C LYS A 327 -27.37 -17.64 5.04
N LEU A 328 -27.17 -16.36 4.72
CA LEU A 328 -26.82 -15.91 3.38
C LEU A 328 -25.35 -16.17 3.03
N PHE A 329 -24.49 -16.29 4.04
CA PHE A 329 -23.06 -16.49 3.78
C PHE A 329 -22.82 -17.76 2.97
N PHE A 330 -22.19 -17.61 1.81
CA PHE A 330 -21.88 -18.72 0.91
C PHE A 330 -23.12 -19.53 0.46
N ALA A 331 -24.28 -18.89 0.40
CA ALA A 331 -25.56 -19.56 0.13
C ALA A 331 -26.21 -19.09 -1.15
N THR A 332 -27.06 -19.95 -1.69
CA THR A 332 -28.03 -19.60 -2.73
C THR A 332 -29.38 -19.33 -2.05
N ALA A 333 -29.99 -18.19 -2.37
CA ALA A 333 -31.24 -17.73 -1.80
C ALA A 333 -32.31 -17.53 -2.88
N LYS A 334 -33.60 -17.70 -2.50
CA LYS A 334 -34.72 -17.44 -3.40
C LYS A 334 -35.05 -15.95 -3.45
N PRO A 335 -35.47 -15.43 -4.62
CA PRO A 335 -35.96 -14.05 -4.74
C PRO A 335 -37.06 -13.75 -3.69
N GLY A 336 -37.02 -12.55 -3.12
CA GLY A 336 -37.99 -12.08 -2.13
C GLY A 336 -37.95 -12.79 -0.77
N SER A 337 -37.11 -13.82 -0.58
CA SER A 337 -36.95 -14.47 0.72
C SER A 337 -36.30 -13.53 1.73
N THR A 338 -36.55 -13.80 3.02
CA THR A 338 -36.03 -12.93 4.10
C THR A 338 -35.10 -13.68 5.02
N HIS A 339 -33.96 -13.07 5.33
CA HIS A 339 -32.92 -13.61 6.19
C HIS A 339 -32.53 -12.59 7.25
N SER A 340 -32.02 -13.07 8.39
CA SER A 340 -31.37 -12.23 9.41
C SER A 340 -29.86 -12.24 9.22
N ALA A 341 -29.23 -11.12 9.55
CA ALA A 341 -27.78 -10.99 9.67
C ALA A 341 -27.46 -10.28 10.97
N THR A 342 -26.44 -10.73 11.68
CA THR A 342 -25.94 -10.09 12.92
C THR A 342 -24.45 -9.88 12.76
N VAL A 343 -23.94 -8.69 13.09
CA VAL A 343 -22.52 -8.41 13.09
C VAL A 343 -21.91 -8.77 14.44
N SER A 344 -20.75 -9.41 14.42
CA SER A 344 -19.92 -9.60 15.60
C SER A 344 -18.88 -8.50 15.66
N VAL A 345 -18.97 -7.64 16.68
CA VAL A 345 -18.10 -6.47 16.85
C VAL A 345 -17.80 -6.20 18.30
N THR A 346 -16.59 -5.73 18.57
CA THR A 346 -16.20 -5.17 19.87
C THR A 346 -15.50 -3.83 19.62
N ASP A 347 -15.78 -2.87 20.49
CA ASP A 347 -15.04 -1.61 20.51
C ASP A 347 -14.09 -1.61 21.70
N PRO A 348 -12.77 -1.36 21.48
CA PRO A 348 -11.79 -1.44 22.56
C PRO A 348 -11.98 -0.41 23.67
N GLU A 349 -12.57 0.73 23.37
CA GLU A 349 -12.84 1.83 24.30
C GLU A 349 -14.30 1.80 24.81
N ASN A 350 -15.15 0.87 24.30
CA ASN A 350 -16.57 0.74 24.54
C ASN A 350 -17.39 1.97 24.11
N ASP A 351 -17.07 2.50 22.95
CA ASP A 351 -17.80 3.62 22.37
C ASP A 351 -19.19 3.22 21.85
N ASP A 352 -20.07 4.21 21.70
CA ASP A 352 -21.38 4.00 21.09
C ASP A 352 -21.22 3.77 19.57
N LEU A 353 -21.65 2.62 19.10
CA LEU A 353 -21.46 2.21 17.73
C LEU A 353 -22.69 2.54 16.87
N THR A 354 -22.44 2.94 15.63
CA THR A 354 -23.44 3.09 14.57
C THR A 354 -23.21 2.08 13.46
N TYR A 355 -24.28 1.62 12.84
CA TYR A 355 -24.25 0.49 11.90
C TYR A 355 -24.92 0.89 10.59
N GLU A 356 -24.25 0.62 9.50
CA GLU A 356 -24.78 0.78 8.15
C GLU A 356 -24.69 -0.56 7.41
N TRP A 357 -25.83 -1.05 6.94
CA TRP A 357 -25.93 -2.30 6.20
C TRP A 357 -26.38 -2.04 4.77
N ILE A 358 -25.66 -2.63 3.82
CA ILE A 358 -25.94 -2.44 2.38
C ILE A 358 -25.89 -3.79 1.68
N VAL A 359 -26.87 -4.05 0.81
CA VAL A 359 -26.76 -5.11 -0.20
C VAL A 359 -26.32 -4.47 -1.51
N ARG A 360 -25.25 -4.99 -2.10
CA ARG A 360 -24.73 -4.60 -3.41
C ARG A 360 -24.76 -5.77 -4.37
N ARG A 361 -24.79 -5.49 -5.67
CA ARG A 361 -24.41 -6.50 -6.66
C ARG A 361 -22.95 -6.90 -6.45
N GLU A 362 -22.60 -8.13 -6.79
CA GLU A 362 -21.19 -8.52 -6.85
C GLU A 362 -20.48 -7.73 -7.96
N SER A 363 -19.21 -7.36 -7.74
CA SER A 363 -18.44 -6.64 -8.76
C SER A 363 -18.32 -7.45 -10.04
N SER A 364 -18.64 -6.83 -11.16
CA SER A 364 -18.48 -7.39 -12.50
C SER A 364 -17.32 -6.75 -13.26
N ASP A 365 -16.86 -5.58 -12.82
CA ASP A 365 -15.71 -4.87 -13.37
C ASP A 365 -14.45 -5.31 -12.60
N LYS A 366 -13.91 -6.48 -12.99
CA LYS A 366 -12.74 -7.08 -12.33
C LYS A 366 -11.51 -6.84 -13.17
N GLN A 367 -10.68 -5.90 -12.72
CA GLN A 367 -9.44 -5.54 -13.39
C GLN A 367 -8.22 -6.28 -12.78
N HIS A 368 -7.07 -6.12 -13.40
CA HIS A 368 -5.80 -6.69 -12.96
C HIS A 368 -4.77 -5.59 -12.69
N GLY A 369 -3.77 -5.89 -11.85
CA GLY A 369 -2.63 -5.01 -11.63
C GLY A 369 -2.98 -3.66 -11.00
N GLY A 370 -4.04 -3.61 -10.21
CA GLY A 370 -4.42 -2.37 -9.53
C GLY A 370 -5.12 -1.32 -10.39
N ALA A 371 -5.56 -1.66 -11.61
CA ALA A 371 -6.33 -0.75 -12.46
C ALA A 371 -7.66 -0.33 -11.82
N PHE A 372 -8.24 0.74 -12.32
CA PHE A 372 -9.50 1.28 -11.81
C PHE A 372 -10.66 0.29 -12.03
N GLU A 373 -11.45 0.07 -10.98
CA GLU A 373 -12.70 -0.71 -11.01
C GLU A 373 -13.88 0.20 -10.65
N ASN A 374 -14.99 0.05 -11.37
CA ASN A 374 -16.23 0.73 -11.01
C ASN A 374 -16.88 0.07 -9.78
N ALA A 375 -17.37 0.88 -8.86
CA ALA A 375 -18.12 0.37 -7.73
C ALA A 375 -19.44 -0.27 -8.18
N PRO A 376 -19.81 -1.44 -7.64
CA PRO A 376 -21.08 -2.08 -7.95
C PRO A 376 -22.27 -1.31 -7.37
N GLU A 377 -23.45 -1.48 -7.97
CA GLU A 377 -24.67 -0.80 -7.56
C GLU A 377 -25.24 -1.33 -6.24
N ASP A 378 -25.67 -0.41 -5.38
CA ASP A 378 -26.46 -0.72 -4.20
C ASP A 378 -27.86 -1.22 -4.60
N VAL A 379 -28.45 -2.08 -3.76
CA VAL A 379 -29.84 -2.54 -3.91
C VAL A 379 -30.73 -1.83 -2.88
N PRO A 380 -31.38 -0.71 -3.25
CA PRO A 380 -32.21 0.06 -2.31
C PRO A 380 -33.35 -0.75 -1.71
N GLY A 381 -33.56 -0.57 -0.40
CA GLY A 381 -34.71 -1.19 0.29
C GLY A 381 -34.53 -2.69 0.63
N ALA A 382 -33.40 -3.30 0.26
CA ALA A 382 -33.10 -4.69 0.59
C ALA A 382 -32.84 -4.92 2.09
N VAL A 383 -32.54 -3.86 2.85
CA VAL A 383 -32.16 -3.97 4.27
C VAL A 383 -33.11 -3.20 5.17
N ARG A 384 -33.44 -3.80 6.33
CA ARG A 384 -34.08 -3.14 7.47
C ARG A 384 -33.32 -3.47 8.74
N THR A 385 -32.81 -2.45 9.42
CA THR A 385 -32.04 -2.61 10.66
C THR A 385 -32.92 -2.68 11.90
N SER A 386 -32.44 -3.36 12.95
CA SER A 386 -33.00 -3.29 14.30
C SER A 386 -32.77 -1.89 14.91
N SER A 387 -33.37 -1.65 16.09
CA SER A 387 -33.17 -0.38 16.80
C SER A 387 -31.73 -0.17 17.31
N SER A 388 -31.01 -1.25 17.61
CA SER A 388 -29.59 -1.19 18.00
C SER A 388 -28.66 -1.07 16.79
N GLY A 389 -29.13 -1.46 15.59
CA GLY A 389 -28.31 -1.51 14.38
C GLY A 389 -27.50 -2.81 14.19
N GLU A 390 -27.20 -3.54 15.25
CA GLU A 390 -26.36 -4.76 15.21
C GLU A 390 -26.96 -5.88 14.35
N THR A 391 -28.27 -5.93 14.25
CA THR A 391 -28.99 -6.96 13.47
C THR A 391 -29.74 -6.30 12.32
N ALA A 392 -29.64 -6.91 11.15
CA ALA A 392 -30.36 -6.52 9.96
C ALA A 392 -31.26 -7.66 9.46
N ARG A 393 -32.38 -7.29 8.90
CA ARG A 393 -33.28 -8.17 8.13
C ARG A 393 -33.07 -7.87 6.65
N ILE A 394 -32.67 -8.89 5.90
CA ILE A 394 -32.37 -8.79 4.49
C ILE A 394 -33.52 -9.38 3.68
N THR A 395 -34.09 -8.59 2.78
CA THR A 395 -34.96 -9.08 1.72
C THR A 395 -34.12 -9.34 0.49
N VAL A 396 -34.04 -10.60 0.07
CA VAL A 396 -33.25 -11.02 -1.08
C VAL A 396 -33.77 -10.33 -2.34
N PRO A 397 -32.90 -9.75 -3.19
CA PRO A 397 -33.32 -9.11 -4.44
C PRO A 397 -34.12 -10.06 -5.36
N ASP A 398 -35.04 -9.50 -6.13
CA ASP A 398 -35.87 -10.28 -7.05
C ASP A 398 -35.11 -10.75 -8.30
N GLN A 399 -34.09 -10.03 -8.68
CA GLN A 399 -33.28 -10.37 -9.86
C GLN A 399 -32.26 -11.46 -9.54
N PRO A 400 -32.19 -12.56 -10.31
CA PRO A 400 -31.10 -13.54 -10.21
C PRO A 400 -29.74 -12.89 -10.42
N GLY A 401 -28.71 -13.41 -9.72
CA GLY A 401 -27.35 -12.90 -9.81
C GLY A 401 -26.57 -13.08 -8.52
N ALA A 402 -25.32 -12.66 -8.53
CA ALA A 402 -24.46 -12.62 -7.36
C ALA A 402 -24.57 -11.27 -6.65
N TYR A 403 -24.57 -11.32 -5.33
CA TYR A 403 -24.71 -10.17 -4.44
C TYR A 403 -23.77 -10.28 -3.25
N ARG A 404 -23.56 -9.14 -2.57
CA ARG A 404 -22.78 -9.04 -1.36
C ARG A 404 -23.52 -8.22 -0.31
N LEU A 405 -23.64 -8.74 0.91
CA LEU A 405 -24.12 -7.99 2.07
C LEU A 405 -22.92 -7.38 2.78
N HIS A 406 -22.91 -6.08 2.93
CA HIS A 406 -21.89 -5.31 3.65
C HIS A 406 -22.42 -4.78 4.97
N VAL A 407 -21.52 -4.64 5.95
CA VAL A 407 -21.74 -3.87 7.17
C VAL A 407 -20.54 -2.95 7.41
N TYR A 408 -20.85 -1.70 7.75
CA TYR A 408 -19.89 -0.68 8.20
C TYR A 408 -20.29 -0.29 9.62
N VAL A 409 -19.37 -0.41 10.56
CA VAL A 409 -19.60 -0.08 11.97
C VAL A 409 -18.66 1.05 12.34
N ARG A 410 -19.19 2.16 12.87
CA ARG A 410 -18.43 3.37 13.19
C ARG A 410 -18.56 3.72 14.68
N ASP A 411 -17.46 4.19 15.27
CA ASP A 411 -17.36 4.62 16.68
C ASP A 411 -17.74 6.10 16.88
N GLY A 412 -18.00 6.84 15.80
CA GLY A 412 -18.24 8.29 15.87
C GLY A 412 -17.03 9.13 16.27
N LYS A 413 -15.83 8.54 16.38
CA LYS A 413 -14.56 9.17 16.75
C LYS A 413 -13.48 9.02 15.67
N GLY A 414 -13.85 8.60 14.47
CA GLY A 414 -12.97 8.47 13.32
C GLY A 414 -12.44 7.05 13.08
N GLY A 415 -12.96 6.06 13.80
CA GLY A 415 -12.69 4.65 13.58
C GLY A 415 -13.89 3.93 12.95
N ALA A 416 -13.60 2.93 12.12
CA ALA A 416 -14.61 2.04 11.55
C ALA A 416 -14.11 0.61 11.39
N GLY A 417 -15.04 -0.33 11.52
CA GLY A 417 -14.83 -1.74 11.19
C GLY A 417 -15.77 -2.18 10.08
N THR A 418 -15.36 -3.17 9.29
CA THR A 418 -16.11 -3.64 8.12
C THR A 418 -16.14 -5.15 8.02
N ALA A 419 -17.24 -5.68 7.48
CA ALA A 419 -17.31 -7.04 6.99
C ALA A 419 -18.28 -7.13 5.82
N ASN A 420 -18.12 -8.15 5.00
CA ASN A 420 -19.07 -8.48 3.96
C ASN A 420 -19.18 -9.99 3.73
N ILE A 421 -20.26 -10.42 3.17
CA ILE A 421 -20.51 -11.82 2.82
C ILE A 421 -21.15 -11.94 1.44
N PRO A 422 -20.64 -12.79 0.55
CA PRO A 422 -21.23 -13.04 -0.76
C PRO A 422 -22.41 -14.04 -0.66
N PHE A 423 -23.44 -13.82 -1.48
CA PHE A 423 -24.56 -14.75 -1.69
C PHE A 423 -25.06 -14.71 -3.13
N GLN A 424 -25.73 -15.77 -3.56
CA GLN A 424 -26.30 -15.86 -4.90
C GLN A 424 -27.83 -15.93 -4.85
N VAL A 425 -28.48 -15.26 -5.78
CA VAL A 425 -29.93 -15.35 -6.01
C VAL A 425 -30.19 -16.20 -7.24
N THR A 426 -31.00 -17.25 -7.09
CA THR A 426 -31.41 -18.14 -8.19
C THR A 426 -32.91 -18.29 -8.21
N GLU A 427 -33.46 -18.59 -9.38
CA GLU A 427 -34.90 -18.84 -9.57
C GLU A 427 -35.44 -19.95 -8.67
#